data_ae4a2be17d430172d0bd18e6db65d364
#
_entry.id   ae4a2be17d430172d0bd18e6db65d364
#
_cell.length_a   1.000
_cell.length_b   1.000
_cell.length_c   1.000
_cell.angle_alpha   90.00
_cell.angle_beta   90.00
_cell.angle_gamma   90.00
#
_symmetry.space_group_name_H-M   'P 1'
#
loop_
_entity.id
_entity.type
_entity.pdbx_description
1 polymer ?
#
loop_
_entity_poly.entity_id
_entity_poly.type
_entity_poly.pdbx_seq_one_letter_code
_entity_poly.pdbx_strand_id
1 'polypeptide(L)'
;LSKQYSHSNWPYLTKEAAAMLCRKGVQHLLIDTPSVDREEDEGKLAAHRAFWDMDGMPREHATITEFIFVEDQIQDGQYVLELQLPNIESDAVPSRPVLYQILENL
;
A
#
# COMPACT_ATOMS: atom_id res chain seq x y z
N LEU A 1 13.63 -7.00 -8.22
CA LEU A 1 13.23 -5.73 -8.87
C LEU A 1 13.97 -5.53 -10.17
N SER A 2 13.57 -6.29 -11.19
CA SER A 2 14.18 -6.17 -12.52
C SER A 2 13.42 -5.22 -13.43
N LYS A 3 12.24 -4.78 -13.03
CA LYS A 3 11.42 -3.86 -13.84
C LYS A 3 11.74 -2.41 -13.55
N GLN A 4 11.79 -1.63 -14.61
CA GLN A 4 11.84 -0.18 -14.52
C GLN A 4 10.43 0.35 -14.78
N TYR A 5 9.88 1.07 -13.81
CA TYR A 5 8.47 1.49 -13.85
C TYR A 5 8.25 2.89 -14.43
N SER A 6 9.24 3.77 -14.33
CA SER A 6 9.08 5.15 -14.83
C SER A 6 8.65 5.17 -16.29
N HIS A 7 7.61 5.93 -16.59
CA HIS A 7 7.04 6.09 -17.95
C HIS A 7 6.53 4.77 -18.55
N SER A 8 6.17 3.78 -17.71
CA SER A 8 5.75 2.46 -18.19
C SER A 8 4.27 2.16 -17.98
N ASN A 9 3.49 3.09 -17.44
CA ASN A 9 2.08 2.88 -17.12
C ASN A 9 1.88 1.60 -16.31
N TRP A 10 2.46 1.55 -15.10
CA TRP A 10 2.39 0.39 -14.23
C TRP A 10 0.94 0.02 -13.88
N PRO A 11 0.70 -1.23 -13.47
CA PRO A 11 -0.61 -1.61 -12.92
C PRO A 11 -0.98 -0.74 -11.72
N TYR A 12 -2.25 -0.42 -11.61
CA TYR A 12 -2.74 0.45 -10.54
C TYR A 12 -4.09 -0.04 -10.04
N LEU A 13 -4.51 0.47 -8.88
CA LEU A 13 -5.84 0.20 -8.36
C LEU A 13 -6.83 1.20 -8.93
N THR A 14 -8.03 0.70 -9.29
CA THR A 14 -9.11 1.60 -9.63
C THR A 14 -9.66 2.26 -8.37
N LYS A 15 -10.35 3.38 -8.54
CA LYS A 15 -11.04 4.03 -7.43
C LYS A 15 -11.98 3.05 -6.72
N GLU A 16 -12.71 2.24 -7.48
CA GLU A 16 -13.66 1.27 -6.94
C GLU A 16 -12.96 0.18 -6.13
N ALA A 17 -11.82 -0.31 -6.59
CA ALA A 17 -11.05 -1.31 -5.86
C ALA A 17 -10.53 -0.75 -4.54
N ALA A 18 -9.99 0.47 -4.56
CA ALA A 18 -9.51 1.12 -3.34
C ALA A 18 -10.64 1.38 -2.35
N ALA A 19 -11.80 1.81 -2.84
CA ALA A 19 -12.97 2.01 -1.99
C ALA A 19 -13.45 0.70 -1.37
N MET A 20 -13.36 -0.41 -2.10
CA MET A 20 -13.71 -1.72 -1.56
C MET A 20 -12.76 -2.10 -0.41
N LEU A 21 -11.47 -1.89 -0.56
CA LEU A 21 -10.51 -2.15 0.52
C LEU A 21 -10.81 -1.31 1.75
N CYS A 22 -11.17 -0.05 1.56
CA CYS A 22 -11.60 0.84 2.62
C CYS A 22 -12.83 0.26 3.36
N ARG A 23 -13.85 -0.13 2.62
CA ARG A 23 -15.08 -0.69 3.21
C ARG A 23 -14.84 -1.99 3.95
N LYS A 24 -13.86 -2.79 3.51
CA LYS A 24 -13.50 -4.04 4.19
C LYS A 24 -12.66 -3.81 5.45
N GLY A 25 -12.30 -2.57 5.74
CA GLY A 25 -11.56 -2.23 6.95
C GLY A 25 -10.06 -2.45 6.84
N VAL A 26 -9.52 -2.52 5.63
CA VAL A 26 -8.06 -2.61 5.45
C VAL A 26 -7.43 -1.32 5.94
N GLN A 27 -6.56 -1.38 6.94
CA GLN A 27 -5.91 -0.21 7.52
C GLN A 27 -4.53 0.05 6.94
N HIS A 28 -3.80 -1.01 6.60
CA HIS A 28 -2.44 -0.88 6.08
C HIS A 28 -2.35 -1.62 4.76
N LEU A 29 -2.30 -0.87 3.68
CA LEU A 29 -2.18 -1.41 2.34
C LEU A 29 -0.73 -1.30 1.90
N LEU A 30 -0.13 -2.45 1.52
CA LEU A 30 1.22 -2.49 1.00
C LEU A 30 1.16 -3.06 -0.41
N ILE A 31 1.84 -2.42 -1.35
CA ILE A 31 1.77 -2.79 -2.76
C ILE A 31 3.15 -2.67 -3.39
N ASP A 32 3.42 -3.53 -4.38
CA ASP A 32 4.73 -3.60 -5.01
C ASP A 32 4.88 -2.69 -6.23
N THR A 33 3.87 -1.90 -6.55
CA THR A 33 3.97 -0.90 -7.62
C THR A 33 4.44 0.43 -7.05
N PRO A 34 4.95 1.34 -7.90
CA PRO A 34 5.40 2.66 -7.43
C PRO A 34 4.29 3.50 -6.84
N SER A 35 3.04 3.26 -7.20
CA SER A 35 1.90 3.97 -6.65
C SER A 35 0.64 3.11 -6.78
N VAL A 36 -0.32 3.33 -5.87
CA VAL A 36 -1.65 2.71 -6.02
C VAL A 36 -2.42 3.37 -7.16
N ASP A 37 -2.07 4.59 -7.51
CA ASP A 37 -2.69 5.29 -8.63
C ASP A 37 -1.86 5.12 -9.90
N ARG A 38 -2.48 5.41 -11.04
CA ARG A 38 -1.80 5.37 -12.33
C ARG A 38 -0.73 6.45 -12.39
N GLU A 39 0.28 6.24 -13.25
CA GLU A 39 1.39 7.17 -13.37
C GLU A 39 0.94 8.58 -13.77
N GLU A 40 0.04 8.65 -14.75
CA GLU A 40 -0.49 9.92 -15.21
C GLU A 40 -1.98 10.01 -14.88
N ASP A 41 -2.32 10.73 -13.82
CA ASP A 41 -3.69 10.91 -13.36
C ASP A 41 -4.09 12.36 -13.18
N GLU A 42 -3.27 13.27 -13.69
CA GLU A 42 -3.48 14.72 -13.58
C GLU A 42 -3.54 15.19 -12.11
N GLY A 43 -2.83 14.49 -11.23
CA GLY A 43 -2.78 14.83 -9.81
C GLY A 43 -4.05 14.48 -9.03
N LYS A 44 -4.95 13.69 -9.62
CA LYS A 44 -6.22 13.37 -8.97
C LYS A 44 -6.09 12.43 -7.79
N LEU A 45 -5.12 11.52 -7.81
CA LEU A 45 -4.87 10.55 -6.74
C LEU A 45 -6.14 9.80 -6.35
N ALA A 46 -6.89 9.31 -7.35
CA ALA A 46 -8.23 8.76 -7.11
C ALA A 46 -8.22 7.55 -6.17
N ALA A 47 -7.24 6.63 -6.32
CA ALA A 47 -7.15 5.46 -5.45
C ALA A 47 -6.69 5.83 -4.05
N HIS A 48 -5.72 6.73 -3.91
CA HIS A 48 -5.32 7.23 -2.59
C HIS A 48 -6.50 7.83 -1.84
N ARG A 49 -7.23 8.72 -2.50
CA ARG A 49 -8.37 9.41 -1.88
C ARG A 49 -9.49 8.43 -1.50
N ALA A 50 -9.75 7.43 -2.36
CA ALA A 50 -10.78 6.43 -2.08
C ALA A 50 -10.40 5.53 -0.92
N PHE A 51 -9.13 5.12 -0.84
CA PHE A 51 -8.66 4.28 0.27
C PHE A 51 -8.75 5.01 1.61
N TRP A 52 -8.39 6.30 1.64
CA TRP A 52 -8.45 7.10 2.86
C TRP A 52 -9.82 7.71 3.13
N ASP A 53 -10.78 7.52 2.24
CA ASP A 53 -12.13 8.09 2.34
C ASP A 53 -12.10 9.61 2.50
N MET A 54 -11.29 10.26 1.67
CA MET A 54 -11.03 11.71 1.81
C MET A 54 -12.27 12.57 1.57
N ASP A 55 -13.22 12.08 0.75
CA ASP A 55 -14.44 12.82 0.46
C ASP A 55 -15.57 12.49 1.44
N GLY A 56 -15.34 11.59 2.38
CA GLY A 56 -16.28 11.21 3.42
C GLY A 56 -15.70 11.47 4.79
N MET A 57 -15.39 10.39 5.52
CA MET A 57 -14.78 10.48 6.86
C MET A 57 -13.33 10.02 6.78
N PRO A 58 -12.37 10.95 6.65
CA PRO A 58 -10.96 10.58 6.45
C PRO A 58 -10.43 9.66 7.54
N ARG A 59 -9.72 8.62 7.11
CA ARG A 59 -9.14 7.60 7.99
C ARG A 59 -7.70 7.95 8.31
N GLU A 60 -7.49 8.72 9.36
CA GLU A 60 -6.19 9.30 9.69
C GLU A 60 -5.10 8.28 10.02
N HIS A 61 -5.49 7.09 10.47
CA HIS A 61 -4.53 6.05 10.87
C HIS A 61 -4.32 4.98 9.81
N ALA A 62 -5.00 5.07 8.67
CA ALA A 62 -4.76 4.15 7.57
C ALA A 62 -3.51 4.56 6.81
N THR A 63 -2.76 3.58 6.33
CA THR A 63 -1.50 3.85 5.62
C THR A 63 -1.46 3.13 4.28
N ILE A 64 -0.72 3.73 3.36
CA ILE A 64 -0.37 3.09 2.09
C ILE A 64 1.16 3.04 2.01
N THR A 65 1.71 1.85 1.81
CA THR A 65 3.14 1.63 1.60
C THR A 65 3.33 1.14 0.18
N GLU A 66 4.07 1.89 -0.61
CA GLU A 66 4.24 1.65 -2.03
C GLU A 66 5.64 1.14 -2.32
N PHE A 67 5.80 0.49 -3.48
CA PHE A 67 7.09 0.07 -4.00
C PHE A 67 7.82 -0.94 -3.09
N ILE A 68 7.06 -1.81 -2.41
CA ILE A 68 7.66 -2.89 -1.64
C ILE A 68 8.16 -4.00 -2.57
N PHE A 69 9.05 -4.83 -2.05
CA PHE A 69 9.48 -6.03 -2.75
C PHE A 69 9.03 -7.26 -1.96
N VAL A 70 8.28 -8.13 -2.62
CA VAL A 70 7.83 -9.40 -2.03
C VAL A 70 8.56 -10.53 -2.73
N GLU A 71 9.35 -11.30 -1.98
CA GLU A 71 10.09 -12.43 -2.53
C GLU A 71 9.12 -13.54 -2.98
N ASP A 72 9.49 -14.23 -4.06
CA ASP A 72 8.62 -15.24 -4.68
C ASP A 72 8.28 -16.40 -3.74
N GLN A 73 9.17 -16.73 -2.80
CA GLN A 73 8.93 -17.82 -1.85
C GLN A 73 7.94 -17.45 -0.74
N ILE A 74 7.57 -16.19 -0.60
CA ILE A 74 6.55 -15.79 0.38
C ILE A 74 5.19 -16.15 -0.21
N GLN A 75 4.51 -17.09 0.45
CA GLN A 75 3.21 -17.58 0.00
C GLN A 75 2.08 -16.71 0.56
N ASP A 76 0.95 -16.75 -0.13
CA ASP A 76 -0.25 -16.10 0.38
C ASP A 76 -0.64 -16.70 1.73
N GLY A 77 -1.06 -15.87 2.64
CA GLY A 77 -1.41 -16.34 3.98
C GLY A 77 -1.44 -15.22 4.99
N GLN A 78 -1.40 -15.63 6.25
CA GLN A 78 -1.43 -14.69 7.37
C GLN A 78 -0.04 -14.56 7.98
N TYR A 79 0.32 -13.33 8.27
CA TYR A 79 1.63 -12.99 8.83
C TYR A 79 1.46 -11.91 9.89
N VAL A 80 2.46 -11.78 10.75
CA VAL A 80 2.58 -10.60 11.60
C VAL A 80 3.41 -9.57 10.84
N LEU A 81 2.87 -8.37 10.68
CA LEU A 81 3.55 -7.28 10.01
C LEU A 81 4.11 -6.30 11.04
N GLU A 82 5.39 -6.03 10.92
CA GLU A 82 6.02 -4.90 11.61
C GLU A 82 6.33 -3.84 10.56
N LEU A 83 5.79 -2.64 10.74
CA LEU A 83 5.99 -1.53 9.81
C LEU A 83 6.84 -0.47 10.48
N GLN A 84 8.11 -0.43 10.14
CA GLN A 84 9.07 0.49 10.74
C GLN A 84 9.08 1.81 9.98
N LEU A 85 8.99 2.91 10.72
CA LEU A 85 8.97 4.26 10.17
C LEU A 85 10.01 5.12 10.88
N PRO A 86 10.67 6.04 10.17
CA PRO A 86 11.55 7.00 10.82
C PRO A 86 10.71 8.04 11.57
N ASN A 87 11.31 8.66 12.57
CA ASN A 87 10.67 9.74 13.33
C ASN A 87 10.82 11.06 12.57
N ILE A 88 10.15 11.15 11.42
CA ILE A 88 10.20 12.32 10.53
C ILE A 88 8.77 12.68 10.18
N GLU A 89 8.40 13.95 10.32
CA GLU A 89 7.10 14.45 9.87
C GLU A 89 7.21 14.90 8.41
N SER A 90 6.49 14.22 7.54
CA SER A 90 6.46 14.52 6.10
C SER A 90 5.24 13.85 5.48
N ASP A 91 4.88 14.29 4.28
CA ASP A 91 3.77 13.68 3.54
C ASP A 91 4.04 12.22 3.22
N ALA A 92 5.29 11.87 3.00
CA ALA A 92 5.71 10.50 2.75
C ALA A 92 7.10 10.30 3.32
N VAL A 93 7.36 9.11 3.86
CA VAL A 93 8.65 8.75 4.45
C VAL A 93 9.03 7.36 3.99
N PRO A 94 10.33 7.02 3.95
CA PRO A 94 10.75 5.65 3.76
C PRO A 94 10.20 4.77 4.88
N SER A 95 9.87 3.52 4.55
CA SER A 95 9.42 2.56 5.55
C SER A 95 10.15 1.24 5.36
N ARG A 96 10.16 0.42 6.40
CA ARG A 96 10.73 -0.91 6.37
C ARG A 96 9.70 -1.91 6.87
N PRO A 97 8.92 -2.53 5.96
CA PRO A 97 8.01 -3.58 6.37
C PRO A 97 8.76 -4.89 6.61
N VAL A 98 8.41 -5.59 7.68
CA VAL A 98 8.97 -6.90 8.01
C VAL A 98 7.81 -7.85 8.28
N LEU A 99 7.82 -9.02 7.63
CA LEU A 99 6.83 -10.06 7.84
C LEU A 99 7.41 -11.15 8.71
N TYR A 100 6.65 -11.58 9.69
CA TYR A 100 6.99 -12.72 10.54
C TYR A 100 5.99 -13.84 10.31
N GLN A 101 6.49 -15.06 10.15
CA GLN A 101 5.62 -16.23 10.06
C GLN A 101 4.91 -16.48 11.37
N ILE A 102 3.68 -16.94 11.26
CA ILE A 102 2.91 -17.39 12.42
C ILE A 102 3.13 -18.89 12.55
N LEU A 103 3.65 -19.32 13.70
CA LEU A 103 3.87 -20.73 13.99
C LEU A 103 2.64 -21.28 14.71
N GLU A 104 2.03 -22.33 14.15
CA GLU A 104 0.74 -22.81 14.62
C GLU A 104 0.83 -23.78 15.80
N ASN A 105 1.97 -24.39 16.04
CA ASN A 105 2.13 -25.44 17.05
C ASN A 105 2.96 -24.99 18.24
N LEU A 106 2.61 -23.87 18.78
CA LEU A 106 3.30 -23.36 19.98
C LEU A 106 2.69 -23.93 21.26
#